data_8280b613f6c63213e223aa25250a02da
#
_entry.id   8280b613f6c63213e223aa25250a02da
#
_cell.length_a   1.000
_cell.length_b   1.000
_cell.length_c   1.000
_cell.angle_alpha   90.00
_cell.angle_beta   90.00
_cell.angle_gamma   90.00
#
_symmetry.space_group_name_H-M   'P 1'
#
loop_
_entity.id
_entity.type
_entity.pdbx_description
1 polymer ?
#
loop_
_entity_poly.entity_id
_entity_poly.type
_entity_poly.pdbx_seq_one_letter_code
_entity_poly.pdbx_strand_id
1 'polypeptide(L)'
;MRRPLPPILGSLVSFCLIVCLARPALATENGASVWPVGAEGFATAAGVPEAGKTMYYNYTCFYLANRMNDAQGKSATPQFHLRVFAEAGKFSRNWGVKMLGGELGSYVAVPVVHEQLSAAGAQFSRDGVSNVNVVPATLFNHKGFVHWYFEFEMETLAPGYQKADALNVGQHNSAMGPAAGISLTPRKGAEIVDSRFDYIVNRTDRATEYRSGNEFFWQFDAQQKFTRRGITVGTSGYLYDQVTDDKQFGTTVVTTNAGGMQTTGNRGRSLDFGPQITLPIGKHGAAILKWDHDMLVQNKPQGNSFWLQIGVPFGLFHRSAKGQ
;
A
#
# COMPACT_ATOMS: atom_id res chain seq x y z
N MET A 1 -66.37 9.61 -20.33
CA MET A 1 -66.01 8.85 -19.11
C MET A 1 -64.60 8.37 -19.23
N ARG A 2 -63.63 8.98 -18.51
CA ARG A 2 -62.21 8.53 -18.47
C ARG A 2 -62.03 7.66 -17.23
N ARG A 3 -61.60 6.40 -17.42
CA ARG A 3 -61.29 5.51 -16.31
C ARG A 3 -59.94 5.92 -15.71
N PRO A 4 -59.77 5.97 -14.36
CA PRO A 4 -58.50 6.23 -13.74
C PRO A 4 -57.60 4.97 -13.84
N LEU A 5 -56.30 5.16 -14.12
CA LEU A 5 -55.25 4.12 -14.09
C LEU A 5 -54.96 3.69 -12.64
N PRO A 6 -54.64 2.42 -12.41
CA PRO A 6 -54.42 1.90 -11.06
C PRO A 6 -53.10 2.43 -10.46
N PRO A 7 -53.01 2.61 -9.11
CA PRO A 7 -51.91 3.25 -8.42
C PRO A 7 -50.64 2.39 -8.29
N ILE A 8 -50.56 1.25 -8.98
CA ILE A 8 -49.45 0.28 -8.86
C ILE A 8 -48.17 0.73 -9.63
N LEU A 9 -48.29 1.59 -10.63
CA LEU A 9 -47.13 2.01 -11.44
C LEU A 9 -46.27 3.07 -10.75
N GLY A 10 -46.79 3.82 -9.79
CA GLY A 10 -46.05 4.85 -9.05
C GLY A 10 -45.09 4.28 -8.02
N SER A 11 -45.40 3.11 -7.42
CA SER A 11 -44.60 2.50 -6.38
C SER A 11 -43.34 1.76 -6.91
N LEU A 12 -43.41 1.23 -8.13
CA LEU A 12 -42.26 0.54 -8.77
C LEU A 12 -41.19 1.50 -9.25
N VAL A 13 -41.57 2.69 -9.69
CA VAL A 13 -40.61 3.73 -10.14
C VAL A 13 -39.86 4.34 -8.93
N SER A 14 -40.57 4.55 -7.80
CA SER A 14 -39.91 5.04 -6.58
C SER A 14 -38.96 4.00 -5.94
N PHE A 15 -39.28 2.70 -6.04
CA PHE A 15 -38.39 1.64 -5.50
C PHE A 15 -37.11 1.45 -6.35
N CYS A 16 -37.21 1.60 -7.67
CA CYS A 16 -36.03 1.56 -8.55
C CYS A 16 -35.11 2.79 -8.39
N LEU A 17 -35.62 3.96 -8.01
CA LEU A 17 -34.79 5.15 -7.79
C LEU A 17 -34.00 5.12 -6.47
N ILE A 18 -34.51 4.40 -5.45
CA ILE A 18 -33.84 4.30 -4.14
C ILE A 18 -32.68 3.30 -4.19
N VAL A 19 -32.73 2.28 -5.04
CA VAL A 19 -31.66 1.27 -5.17
C VAL A 19 -30.42 1.81 -5.90
N CYS A 20 -30.56 2.87 -6.70
CA CYS A 20 -29.44 3.47 -7.45
C CYS A 20 -28.57 4.46 -6.66
N LEU A 21 -28.88 4.77 -5.38
CA LEU A 21 -28.17 5.77 -4.60
C LEU A 21 -27.33 5.19 -3.43
N ALA A 22 -27.44 3.91 -3.13
CA ALA A 22 -26.57 3.27 -2.15
C ALA A 22 -25.24 2.86 -2.81
N ARG A 23 -24.33 3.83 -3.05
CA ARG A 23 -22.92 3.49 -3.29
C ARG A 23 -22.40 2.92 -1.98
N PRO A 24 -21.78 1.71 -1.97
CA PRO A 24 -21.06 1.29 -0.79
C PRO A 24 -19.97 2.32 -0.54
N ALA A 25 -20.05 3.03 0.58
CA ALA A 25 -18.96 3.87 1.02
C ALA A 25 -17.84 2.94 1.48
N LEU A 26 -16.75 2.90 0.75
CA LEU A 26 -15.54 2.17 1.09
C LEU A 26 -14.66 3.05 1.98
N ALA A 27 -13.93 2.47 2.91
CA ALA A 27 -12.91 3.15 3.71
C ALA A 27 -11.82 3.65 2.77
N THR A 28 -11.33 4.86 2.97
CA THR A 28 -10.55 5.60 1.98
C THR A 28 -11.25 5.60 0.61
N GLU A 29 -10.93 6.46 -0.32
CA GLU A 29 -11.56 6.40 -1.65
C GLU A 29 -11.30 5.01 -2.25
N ASN A 30 -12.35 4.19 -2.40
CA ASN A 30 -12.33 2.79 -2.84
C ASN A 30 -11.67 1.77 -1.89
N GLY A 31 -11.44 2.07 -0.61
CA GLY A 31 -10.85 1.14 0.36
C GLY A 31 -9.35 0.92 0.21
N ALA A 32 -8.69 1.70 -0.65
CA ALA A 32 -7.26 1.60 -0.92
C ALA A 32 -6.49 2.75 -0.23
N SER A 33 -5.29 2.46 0.26
CA SER A 33 -4.32 3.49 0.64
C SER A 33 -3.59 4.02 -0.59
N VAL A 34 -3.13 5.27 -0.55
CA VAL A 34 -2.18 5.81 -1.55
C VAL A 34 -0.81 5.12 -1.46
N TRP A 35 -0.49 4.55 -0.31
CA TRP A 35 0.75 3.84 -0.02
C TRP A 35 0.56 2.32 -0.17
N PRO A 36 1.52 1.61 -0.80
CA PRO A 36 1.46 0.15 -0.91
C PRO A 36 1.88 -0.52 0.40
N VAL A 37 0.96 -0.60 1.37
CA VAL A 37 1.19 -1.24 2.67
C VAL A 37 1.65 -2.68 2.48
N GLY A 38 2.64 -3.12 3.26
CA GLY A 38 3.24 -4.45 3.13
C GLY A 38 4.37 -4.53 2.10
N ALA A 39 4.73 -3.46 1.40
CA ALA A 39 5.81 -3.46 0.41
C ALA A 39 7.21 -3.57 1.02
N GLU A 40 7.42 -3.18 2.28
CA GLU A 40 8.74 -3.24 2.90
C GLU A 40 9.19 -4.67 3.23
N GLY A 41 10.51 -4.92 3.23
CA GLY A 41 11.06 -6.25 3.45
C GLY A 41 12.57 -6.37 3.25
N PHE A 42 13.25 -5.29 2.86
CA PHE A 42 14.70 -5.30 2.58
C PHE A 42 15.53 -4.74 3.73
N ALA A 43 15.39 -5.24 4.95
CA ALA A 43 16.18 -4.70 6.07
C ALA A 43 16.22 -3.16 5.99
N THR A 44 15.05 -2.55 6.03
CA THR A 44 14.72 -1.20 5.52
C THR A 44 15.76 -0.11 5.82
N ALA A 45 16.34 -0.11 7.01
CA ALA A 45 17.39 0.84 7.39
C ALA A 45 18.81 0.30 7.19
N ALA A 46 19.01 -1.02 7.13
CA ALA A 46 20.32 -1.63 6.89
C ALA A 46 20.63 -1.82 5.40
N GLY A 47 19.61 -1.95 4.55
CA GLY A 47 19.71 -2.21 3.11
C GLY A 47 19.84 -0.95 2.23
N VAL A 48 20.18 0.21 2.79
CA VAL A 48 20.36 1.46 2.04
C VAL A 48 21.58 1.42 1.13
N PRO A 49 21.58 2.19 0.00
CA PRO A 49 22.73 2.25 -0.89
C PRO A 49 24.00 2.75 -0.18
N GLU A 50 25.18 2.24 -0.58
CA GLU A 50 26.46 2.79 -0.16
C GLU A 50 26.61 4.26 -0.62
N ALA A 51 27.45 5.04 0.06
CA ALA A 51 27.72 6.44 -0.25
C ALA A 51 28.06 6.66 -1.73
N GLY A 52 27.37 7.55 -2.38
CA GLY A 52 27.51 7.84 -3.81
C GLY A 52 26.94 6.77 -4.75
N LYS A 53 26.22 5.77 -4.26
CA LYS A 53 25.64 4.69 -5.06
C LYS A 53 24.13 4.84 -5.21
N THR A 54 23.61 4.12 -6.19
CA THR A 54 22.16 3.98 -6.44
C THR A 54 21.81 2.51 -6.40
N MET A 55 20.69 2.18 -5.75
CA MET A 55 20.04 0.86 -5.80
C MET A 55 18.78 0.96 -6.63
N TYR A 56 18.48 -0.09 -7.35
CA TYR A 56 17.20 -0.35 -7.97
C TYR A 56 16.48 -1.45 -7.18
N TYR A 57 15.22 -1.19 -6.87
CA TYR A 57 14.34 -2.19 -6.28
C TYR A 57 13.15 -2.38 -7.21
N ASN A 58 12.77 -3.62 -7.42
CA ASN A 58 11.53 -4.01 -8.05
C ASN A 58 10.64 -4.68 -7.02
N TYR A 59 9.38 -4.30 -6.99
CA TYR A 59 8.35 -4.85 -6.13
C TYR A 59 7.23 -5.38 -7.01
N THR A 60 7.08 -6.69 -7.07
CA THR A 60 5.95 -7.36 -7.74
C THR A 60 5.01 -7.90 -6.69
N CYS A 61 3.74 -7.56 -6.76
CA CYS A 61 2.70 -7.99 -5.83
C CYS A 61 1.51 -8.60 -6.56
N PHE A 62 1.03 -9.73 -6.06
CA PHE A 62 -0.30 -10.27 -6.36
C PHE A 62 -1.13 -10.22 -5.09
N TYR A 63 -2.21 -9.44 -5.10
CA TYR A 63 -3.19 -9.41 -4.03
C TYR A 63 -4.49 -10.04 -4.49
N LEU A 64 -5.00 -10.98 -3.70
CA LEU A 64 -6.20 -11.74 -3.98
C LEU A 64 -7.13 -11.65 -2.78
N ALA A 65 -8.25 -10.91 -2.90
CA ALA A 65 -9.27 -10.82 -1.87
C ALA A 65 -10.60 -11.36 -2.35
N ASN A 66 -11.30 -12.06 -1.46
CA ASN A 66 -12.60 -12.65 -1.74
C ASN A 66 -13.71 -12.12 -0.83
N ARG A 67 -13.42 -11.11 -0.03
CA ARG A 67 -14.41 -10.43 0.80
C ARG A 67 -14.04 -8.96 1.00
N MET A 68 -15.07 -8.12 1.02
CA MET A 68 -15.02 -6.75 1.49
C MET A 68 -15.66 -6.71 2.87
N ASN A 69 -14.96 -6.23 3.87
CA ASN A 69 -15.45 -6.16 5.23
C ASN A 69 -16.10 -4.81 5.55
N ASP A 70 -17.09 -4.84 6.43
CA ASP A 70 -17.66 -3.65 7.07
C ASP A 70 -16.85 -3.22 8.31
N ALA A 71 -17.33 -2.22 9.02
CA ALA A 71 -16.70 -1.69 10.24
C ALA A 71 -16.65 -2.71 11.40
N GLN A 72 -17.41 -3.78 11.35
CA GLN A 72 -17.40 -4.88 12.31
C GLN A 72 -16.56 -6.09 11.84
N GLY A 73 -15.89 -5.96 10.68
CA GLY A 73 -15.12 -7.05 10.09
C GLY A 73 -15.98 -8.17 9.47
N LYS A 74 -17.26 -7.90 9.21
CA LYS A 74 -18.16 -8.83 8.54
C LYS A 74 -18.19 -8.57 7.04
N SER A 75 -18.42 -9.62 6.24
CA SER A 75 -18.55 -9.47 4.78
C SER A 75 -19.72 -8.53 4.44
N ALA A 76 -19.41 -7.43 3.75
CA ALA A 76 -20.35 -6.36 3.41
C ALA A 76 -20.87 -6.43 1.99
N THR A 77 -20.08 -7.00 1.05
CA THR A 77 -20.39 -6.98 -0.38
C THR A 77 -20.55 -8.42 -0.91
N PRO A 78 -21.73 -8.78 -1.45
CA PRO A 78 -21.94 -10.08 -2.07
C PRO A 78 -21.03 -10.26 -3.31
N GLN A 79 -20.56 -11.50 -3.52
CA GLN A 79 -19.78 -11.88 -4.70
C GLN A 79 -18.55 -10.98 -4.92
N PHE A 80 -17.92 -10.52 -3.83
CA PHE A 80 -16.73 -9.69 -3.90
C PHE A 80 -15.52 -10.53 -4.24
N HIS A 81 -14.82 -10.16 -5.32
CA HIS A 81 -13.51 -10.66 -5.68
C HIS A 81 -12.67 -9.51 -6.20
N LEU A 82 -11.54 -9.28 -5.58
CA LEU A 82 -10.54 -8.30 -6.00
C LEU A 82 -9.25 -9.03 -6.33
N ARG A 83 -8.69 -8.73 -7.49
CA ARG A 83 -7.38 -9.21 -7.94
C ARG A 83 -6.55 -8.00 -8.34
N VAL A 84 -5.40 -7.84 -7.71
CA VAL A 84 -4.46 -6.78 -8.04
C VAL A 84 -3.13 -7.42 -8.42
N PHE A 85 -2.62 -7.05 -9.58
CA PHE A 85 -1.23 -7.23 -9.95
C PHE A 85 -0.57 -5.86 -9.97
N ALA A 86 0.44 -5.66 -9.15
CA ALA A 86 1.17 -4.41 -9.08
C ALA A 86 2.66 -4.66 -9.27
N GLU A 87 3.30 -3.78 -10.01
CA GLU A 87 4.74 -3.75 -10.18
C GLU A 87 5.24 -2.33 -9.96
N ALA A 88 6.23 -2.16 -9.07
CA ALA A 88 6.82 -0.86 -8.81
C ALA A 88 8.34 -0.91 -8.92
N GLY A 89 8.88 0.00 -9.72
CA GLY A 89 10.32 0.27 -9.78
C GLY A 89 10.68 1.42 -8.85
N LYS A 90 11.63 1.19 -7.91
CA LYS A 90 12.16 2.21 -6.99
C LYS A 90 13.64 2.44 -7.26
N PHE A 91 14.01 3.69 -7.50
CA PHE A 91 15.41 4.13 -7.56
C PHE A 91 15.75 4.89 -6.29
N SER A 92 16.66 4.35 -5.50
CA SER A 92 17.13 4.96 -4.25
C SER A 92 18.59 5.36 -4.37
N ARG A 93 18.89 6.62 -4.07
CA ARG A 93 20.24 7.22 -4.17
C ARG A 93 20.72 7.64 -2.79
N ASN A 94 21.92 7.19 -2.42
CA ASN A 94 22.73 7.80 -1.36
C ASN A 94 23.66 8.84 -2.00
N TRP A 95 23.52 10.09 -1.61
CA TRP A 95 24.30 11.19 -2.18
C TRP A 95 25.74 11.25 -1.67
N GLY A 96 26.09 10.48 -0.62
CA GLY A 96 27.38 10.55 0.06
C GLY A 96 27.59 11.85 0.85
N VAL A 97 26.52 12.63 1.03
CA VAL A 97 26.52 13.88 1.81
C VAL A 97 26.18 13.56 3.26
N LYS A 98 27.07 13.97 4.16
CA LYS A 98 26.84 13.85 5.61
C LYS A 98 26.09 15.04 6.13
N MET A 99 25.02 14.79 6.90
CA MET A 99 24.19 15.81 7.54
C MET A 99 23.66 15.29 8.89
N LEU A 100 23.73 16.09 9.95
CA LEU A 100 23.21 15.75 11.30
C LEU A 100 23.71 14.40 11.82
N GLY A 101 24.94 14.00 11.48
CA GLY A 101 25.54 12.74 11.89
C GLY A 101 25.11 11.51 11.08
N GLY A 102 24.27 11.67 10.08
CA GLY A 102 23.84 10.63 9.14
C GLY A 102 24.27 10.92 7.71
N GLU A 103 23.78 10.13 6.77
CA GLU A 103 23.97 10.29 5.33
C GLU A 103 22.64 10.66 4.68
N LEU A 104 22.70 11.51 3.66
CA LEU A 104 21.53 11.99 2.93
C LEU A 104 21.27 11.12 1.71
N GLY A 105 20.02 10.71 1.53
CA GLY A 105 19.52 10.03 0.35
C GLY A 105 18.22 10.59 -0.16
N SER A 106 17.76 10.05 -1.26
CA SER A 106 16.43 10.30 -1.82
C SER A 106 15.99 9.11 -2.67
N TYR A 107 14.68 8.98 -2.92
CA TYR A 107 14.20 7.99 -3.88
C TYR A 107 12.91 8.41 -4.56
N VAL A 108 12.61 7.70 -5.65
CA VAL A 108 11.33 7.73 -6.34
C VAL A 108 10.90 6.29 -6.61
N ALA A 109 9.61 6.00 -6.43
CA ALA A 109 9.00 4.73 -6.79
C ALA A 109 7.77 4.96 -7.68
N VAL A 110 7.70 4.21 -8.78
CA VAL A 110 6.64 4.33 -9.78
C VAL A 110 5.90 2.99 -9.88
N PRO A 111 4.66 2.90 -9.40
CA PRO A 111 3.85 1.70 -9.49
C PRO A 111 3.01 1.68 -10.77
N VAL A 112 2.99 0.51 -11.43
CA VAL A 112 2.06 0.17 -12.51
C VAL A 112 1.15 -0.93 -11.98
N VAL A 113 -0.16 -0.79 -12.16
CA VAL A 113 -1.15 -1.65 -11.53
C VAL A 113 -2.14 -2.15 -12.58
N HIS A 114 -2.46 -3.43 -12.52
CA HIS A 114 -3.61 -4.06 -13.13
C HIS A 114 -4.56 -4.51 -12.04
N GLU A 115 -5.82 -4.07 -12.10
CA GLU A 115 -6.83 -4.37 -11.11
C GLU A 115 -8.09 -4.92 -11.75
N GLN A 116 -8.65 -5.97 -11.14
CA GLN A 116 -9.93 -6.57 -11.51
C GLN A 116 -10.81 -6.67 -10.28
N LEU A 117 -12.01 -6.10 -10.37
CA LEU A 117 -12.99 -6.13 -9.31
C LEU A 117 -14.29 -6.78 -9.80
N SER A 118 -14.77 -7.78 -9.07
CA SER A 118 -16.14 -8.29 -9.19
C SER A 118 -16.87 -8.00 -7.88
N ALA A 119 -18.01 -7.35 -7.95
CA ALA A 119 -18.80 -7.00 -6.77
C ALA A 119 -20.28 -6.87 -7.13
N ALA A 120 -21.16 -7.47 -6.34
CA ALA A 120 -22.61 -7.41 -6.51
C ALA A 120 -23.10 -7.74 -7.95
N GLY A 121 -22.42 -8.67 -8.64
CA GLY A 121 -22.76 -9.08 -10.01
C GLY A 121 -22.16 -8.22 -11.12
N ALA A 122 -21.49 -7.11 -10.80
CA ALA A 122 -20.76 -6.29 -11.77
C ALA A 122 -19.27 -6.68 -11.83
N GLN A 123 -18.62 -6.43 -12.97
CA GLN A 123 -17.20 -6.68 -13.17
C GLN A 123 -16.53 -5.44 -13.75
N PHE A 124 -15.36 -5.11 -13.25
CA PHE A 124 -14.55 -3.98 -13.67
C PHE A 124 -13.10 -4.43 -13.83
N SER A 125 -12.37 -3.80 -14.75
CA SER A 125 -10.94 -3.99 -14.92
C SER A 125 -10.27 -2.68 -15.29
N ARG A 126 -9.08 -2.41 -14.71
CA ARG A 126 -8.34 -1.18 -14.95
C ARG A 126 -6.84 -1.44 -14.94
N ASP A 127 -6.14 -0.75 -15.87
CA ASP A 127 -4.68 -0.68 -15.93
C ASP A 127 -4.24 0.76 -15.80
N GLY A 128 -3.09 1.00 -15.20
CA GLY A 128 -2.51 2.33 -15.17
C GLY A 128 -1.34 2.50 -14.23
N VAL A 129 -0.80 3.70 -14.24
CA VAL A 129 0.18 4.17 -13.25
C VAL A 129 -0.60 4.67 -12.03
N SER A 130 -0.28 4.14 -10.85
CA SER A 130 -0.86 4.58 -9.57
C SER A 130 -0.14 5.82 -9.03
N ASN A 131 -0.40 6.17 -7.78
CA ASN A 131 0.26 7.29 -7.12
C ASN A 131 1.78 7.04 -7.07
N VAL A 132 2.56 8.02 -7.51
CA VAL A 132 4.03 7.94 -7.51
C VAL A 132 4.54 8.41 -6.16
N ASN A 133 5.35 7.57 -5.50
CA ASN A 133 5.99 7.93 -4.25
C ASN A 133 7.32 8.66 -4.51
N VAL A 134 7.49 9.81 -3.88
CA VAL A 134 8.69 10.64 -3.97
C VAL A 134 9.19 10.96 -2.57
N VAL A 135 10.43 10.59 -2.28
CA VAL A 135 11.11 10.95 -1.04
C VAL A 135 12.29 11.85 -1.37
N PRO A 136 12.12 13.17 -1.22
CA PRO A 136 13.18 14.13 -1.57
C PRO A 136 14.39 14.05 -0.66
N ALA A 137 14.19 13.62 0.59
CA ALA A 137 15.25 13.50 1.57
C ALA A 137 14.98 12.35 2.55
N THR A 138 15.95 11.44 2.65
CA THR A 138 16.08 10.44 3.71
C THR A 138 17.38 10.70 4.44
N LEU A 139 17.33 10.80 5.77
CA LEU A 139 18.50 10.82 6.61
C LEU A 139 18.66 9.44 7.25
N PHE A 140 19.76 8.74 6.96
CA PHE A 140 20.04 7.43 7.53
C PHE A 140 21.38 7.34 8.22
N ASN A 141 21.47 6.47 9.22
CA ASN A 141 22.65 6.31 10.05
C ASN A 141 22.86 4.83 10.41
N HIS A 142 24.10 4.46 10.57
CA HIS A 142 24.54 3.13 10.96
C HIS A 142 25.47 3.21 12.16
N LYS A 143 25.12 2.53 13.25
CA LYS A 143 25.94 2.44 14.45
C LYS A 143 26.00 1.00 14.95
N GLY A 144 27.08 0.31 14.58
CA GLY A 144 27.23 -1.10 14.90
C GLY A 144 26.17 -1.97 14.21
N PHE A 145 25.34 -2.64 15.01
CA PHE A 145 24.25 -3.48 14.52
C PHE A 145 22.89 -2.74 14.48
N VAL A 146 22.87 -1.46 14.81
CA VAL A 146 21.66 -0.61 14.77
C VAL A 146 21.74 0.30 13.56
N HIS A 147 20.74 0.26 12.73
CA HIS A 147 20.57 1.10 11.56
C HIS A 147 19.22 1.80 11.68
N TRP A 148 19.14 3.07 11.30
CA TRP A 148 17.90 3.81 11.32
C TRP A 148 17.85 4.85 10.22
N TYR A 149 16.65 5.21 9.81
CA TYR A 149 16.42 6.35 8.95
C TYR A 149 15.21 7.15 9.41
N PHE A 150 15.17 8.38 8.95
CA PHE A 150 14.04 9.27 9.02
C PHE A 150 13.86 9.92 7.65
N GLU A 151 12.62 9.99 7.15
CA GLU A 151 12.32 10.56 5.85
C GLU A 151 10.96 11.25 5.84
N PHE A 152 10.75 12.06 4.82
CA PHE A 152 9.47 12.68 4.52
C PHE A 152 9.00 12.23 3.14
N GLU A 153 7.85 11.61 3.09
CA GLU A 153 7.28 11.03 1.90
C GLU A 153 6.21 11.92 1.29
N MET A 154 6.09 11.84 -0.02
CA MET A 154 5.10 12.54 -0.82
C MET A 154 4.51 11.58 -1.85
N GLU A 155 3.18 11.47 -1.87
CA GLU A 155 2.44 10.74 -2.88
C GLU A 155 1.80 11.72 -3.87
N THR A 156 2.02 11.49 -5.17
CA THR A 156 1.42 12.32 -6.23
C THR A 156 -0.02 11.88 -6.48
N LEU A 157 -0.74 12.65 -7.29
CA LEU A 157 -2.00 12.19 -7.89
C LEU A 157 -1.74 11.02 -8.85
N ALA A 158 -2.65 10.04 -8.91
CA ALA A 158 -2.57 8.98 -9.91
C ALA A 158 -2.85 9.56 -11.32
N PRO A 159 -1.91 9.40 -12.28
CA PRO A 159 -2.06 10.03 -13.60
C PRO A 159 -3.25 9.53 -14.40
N GLY A 160 -3.66 8.29 -14.18
CA GLY A 160 -4.74 7.62 -14.91
C GLY A 160 -6.11 7.72 -14.27
N TYR A 161 -6.28 8.49 -13.20
CA TYR A 161 -7.56 8.60 -12.51
C TYR A 161 -8.65 9.22 -13.38
N GLN A 162 -9.84 8.64 -13.35
CA GLN A 162 -11.04 9.16 -14.01
C GLN A 162 -12.24 9.10 -13.06
N LYS A 163 -12.82 10.26 -12.74
CA LYS A 163 -13.95 10.40 -11.81
C LYS A 163 -15.17 9.54 -12.18
N ALA A 164 -15.39 9.33 -13.48
CA ALA A 164 -16.54 8.59 -13.99
C ALA A 164 -16.37 7.07 -13.89
N ASP A 165 -15.14 6.59 -13.71
CA ASP A 165 -14.84 5.16 -13.65
C ASP A 165 -15.20 4.61 -12.26
N ALA A 166 -15.81 3.43 -12.25
CA ALA A 166 -16.14 2.71 -11.02
C ALA A 166 -14.92 2.09 -10.34
N LEU A 167 -13.80 1.93 -11.06
CA LEU A 167 -12.55 1.38 -10.59
C LEU A 167 -11.40 2.26 -11.08
N ASN A 168 -10.50 2.63 -10.17
CA ASN A 168 -9.27 3.37 -10.47
C ASN A 168 -8.09 2.72 -9.76
N VAL A 169 -6.96 2.55 -10.46
CA VAL A 169 -5.74 1.91 -9.94
C VAL A 169 -4.90 2.82 -9.03
N GLY A 170 -5.39 3.99 -8.72
CA GLY A 170 -4.79 4.95 -7.79
C GLY A 170 -5.79 6.04 -7.47
N GLN A 171 -5.41 6.93 -6.57
CA GLN A 171 -6.30 7.98 -6.04
C GLN A 171 -5.97 9.33 -6.65
N HIS A 172 -6.97 10.20 -6.79
CA HIS A 172 -6.82 11.57 -7.27
C HIS A 172 -6.57 12.55 -6.12
N ASN A 173 -6.01 12.07 -5.02
CA ASN A 173 -5.51 12.90 -3.95
C ASN A 173 -3.99 12.74 -3.82
N SER A 174 -3.32 13.80 -3.43
CA SER A 174 -1.94 13.71 -2.95
C SER A 174 -1.93 13.48 -1.46
N ALA A 175 -0.86 12.85 -0.99
CA ALA A 175 -0.65 12.62 0.43
C ALA A 175 0.82 12.89 0.79
N MET A 176 1.11 13.10 2.06
CA MET A 176 2.47 13.31 2.53
C MET A 176 2.57 13.00 4.01
N GLY A 177 3.77 12.66 4.45
CA GLY A 177 4.00 12.46 5.87
C GLY A 177 5.40 12.01 6.23
N PRO A 178 5.73 12.00 7.52
CA PRO A 178 6.98 11.44 8.01
C PRO A 178 6.95 9.92 8.02
N ALA A 179 8.12 9.33 7.75
CA ALA A 179 8.39 7.92 7.99
C ALA A 179 9.70 7.74 8.74
N ALA A 180 9.79 6.69 9.53
CA ALA A 180 10.98 6.31 10.26
C ALA A 180 11.15 4.80 10.26
N GLY A 181 12.38 4.33 10.09
CA GLY A 181 12.70 2.91 10.14
C GLY A 181 13.89 2.62 11.03
N ILE A 182 13.89 1.42 11.59
CA ILE A 182 14.98 0.85 12.36
C ILE A 182 15.22 -0.60 11.94
N SER A 183 16.48 -0.96 11.70
CA SER A 183 16.92 -2.33 11.46
C SER A 183 17.94 -2.71 12.53
N LEU A 184 17.74 -3.86 13.15
CA LEU A 184 18.70 -4.48 14.06
C LEU A 184 19.30 -5.69 13.36
N THR A 185 20.64 -5.72 13.22
CA THR A 185 21.39 -6.81 12.57
C THR A 185 22.43 -7.41 13.49
N PRO A 186 22.01 -7.96 14.67
CA PRO A 186 22.96 -8.54 15.62
C PRO A 186 23.70 -9.74 15.02
N ARG A 187 24.73 -10.19 15.73
CA ARG A 187 25.57 -11.35 15.35
C ARG A 187 26.07 -11.27 13.89
N LYS A 188 26.52 -10.06 13.45
CA LYS A 188 27.01 -9.79 12.08
C LYS A 188 25.97 -10.09 10.99
N GLY A 189 24.70 -9.77 11.26
CA GLY A 189 23.61 -9.97 10.31
C GLY A 189 23.13 -11.43 10.20
N ALA A 190 23.38 -12.24 11.22
CA ALA A 190 22.76 -13.57 11.31
C ALA A 190 21.26 -13.47 11.64
N GLU A 191 20.87 -12.39 12.27
CA GLU A 191 19.49 -12.03 12.58
C GLU A 191 19.21 -10.65 12.02
N ILE A 192 17.99 -10.43 11.57
CA ILE A 192 17.48 -9.15 11.09
C ILE A 192 16.13 -8.95 11.75
N VAL A 193 15.93 -7.79 12.38
CA VAL A 193 14.64 -7.36 12.88
C VAL A 193 14.42 -5.94 12.39
N ASP A 194 13.36 -5.74 11.64
CA ASP A 194 13.02 -4.46 11.04
C ASP A 194 11.69 -3.93 11.55
N SER A 195 11.62 -2.63 11.67
CA SER A 195 10.37 -1.89 11.88
C SER A 195 10.40 -0.60 11.09
N ARG A 196 9.29 -0.32 10.41
CA ARG A 196 9.02 0.94 9.74
C ARG A 196 7.68 1.51 10.22
N PHE A 197 7.65 2.80 10.47
CA PHE A 197 6.48 3.55 10.91
C PHE A 197 6.25 4.69 9.93
N ASP A 198 5.02 4.82 9.47
CA ASP A 198 4.58 5.86 8.54
C ASP A 198 3.35 6.57 9.10
N TYR A 199 3.29 7.88 8.95
CA TYR A 199 2.10 8.66 9.23
C TYR A 199 1.77 9.51 8.02
N ILE A 200 0.69 9.18 7.31
CA ILE A 200 0.31 9.80 6.05
C ILE A 200 -0.88 10.72 6.26
N VAL A 201 -0.74 11.95 5.79
CA VAL A 201 -1.78 12.98 5.77
C VAL A 201 -2.35 13.10 4.36
N ASN A 202 -3.58 12.61 4.18
CA ASN A 202 -4.28 12.68 2.91
C ASN A 202 -4.84 14.08 2.65
N ARG A 203 -4.72 14.56 1.42
CA ARG A 203 -5.38 15.78 0.95
C ARG A 203 -6.73 15.45 0.34
N THR A 204 -7.57 16.48 0.22
CA THR A 204 -8.89 16.33 -0.44
C THR A 204 -8.71 16.08 -1.92
N ASP A 205 -9.38 15.05 -2.46
CA ASP A 205 -9.62 14.92 -3.89
C ASP A 205 -10.58 16.02 -4.33
N ARG A 206 -10.10 16.95 -5.14
CA ARG A 206 -10.90 18.08 -5.64
C ARG A 206 -11.96 17.67 -6.67
N ALA A 207 -11.83 16.49 -7.26
CA ALA A 207 -12.82 16.00 -8.22
C ALA A 207 -14.08 15.49 -7.53
N THR A 208 -13.96 14.89 -6.35
CA THR A 208 -15.04 14.26 -5.60
C THR A 208 -15.38 15.00 -4.30
N GLU A 209 -14.56 15.99 -3.89
CA GLU A 209 -14.59 16.65 -2.57
C GLU A 209 -14.50 15.64 -1.41
N TYR A 210 -13.88 14.48 -1.70
CA TYR A 210 -13.63 13.43 -0.72
C TYR A 210 -12.22 13.57 -0.13
N ARG A 211 -12.11 13.38 1.18
CA ARG A 211 -10.85 13.33 1.89
C ARG A 211 -10.78 12.05 2.72
N SER A 212 -9.89 11.16 2.34
CA SER A 212 -9.53 10.00 3.15
C SER A 212 -8.94 10.44 4.48
N GLY A 213 -9.23 9.72 5.55
CA GLY A 213 -8.63 9.97 6.85
C GLY A 213 -7.12 9.80 6.82
N ASN A 214 -6.43 10.37 7.80
CA ASN A 214 -4.99 10.17 7.94
C ASN A 214 -4.72 8.73 8.35
N GLU A 215 -3.58 8.20 7.89
CA GLU A 215 -3.24 6.79 7.99
C GLU A 215 -1.96 6.61 8.81
N PHE A 216 -1.93 5.55 9.60
CA PHE A 216 -0.74 5.10 10.32
C PHE A 216 -0.42 3.68 9.86
N PHE A 217 0.86 3.42 9.55
CA PHE A 217 1.37 2.09 9.23
C PHE A 217 2.48 1.73 10.19
N TRP A 218 2.48 0.48 10.58
CA TRP A 218 3.63 -0.18 11.18
C TRP A 218 3.92 -1.43 10.38
N GLN A 219 5.03 -1.46 9.69
CA GLN A 219 5.53 -2.61 8.95
C GLN A 219 6.70 -3.21 9.72
N PHE A 220 6.76 -4.53 9.79
CA PHE A 220 7.78 -5.23 10.57
C PHE A 220 8.18 -6.54 9.90
N ASP A 221 9.44 -6.92 10.10
CA ASP A 221 9.90 -8.26 9.80
C ASP A 221 10.92 -8.76 10.83
N ALA A 222 11.04 -10.10 10.93
CA ALA A 222 12.04 -10.76 11.74
C ALA A 222 12.55 -11.99 11.00
N GLN A 223 13.85 -12.03 10.74
CA GLN A 223 14.49 -13.05 9.93
C GLN A 223 15.73 -13.63 10.62
N GLN A 224 15.99 -14.91 10.34
CA GLN A 224 17.15 -15.64 10.79
C GLN A 224 17.91 -16.18 9.58
N LYS A 225 19.22 -16.00 9.55
CA LYS A 225 20.11 -16.62 8.56
C LYS A 225 20.11 -18.15 8.73
N PHE A 226 19.63 -18.83 7.71
CA PHE A 226 19.44 -20.28 7.73
C PHE A 226 20.63 -21.05 7.14
N THR A 227 21.31 -20.48 6.15
CA THR A 227 22.40 -21.16 5.45
C THR A 227 23.68 -20.35 5.42
N ARG A 228 24.85 -21.03 5.24
CA ARG A 228 26.14 -20.37 5.01
C ARG A 228 26.16 -19.50 3.74
N ARG A 229 25.30 -19.80 2.77
CA ARG A 229 25.14 -19.02 1.53
C ARG A 229 24.37 -17.72 1.72
N GLY A 230 23.84 -17.44 2.92
CA GLY A 230 23.16 -16.20 3.26
C GLY A 230 21.66 -16.21 3.05
N ILE A 231 21.04 -17.37 2.79
CA ILE A 231 19.58 -17.49 2.77
C ILE A 231 19.06 -17.22 4.17
N THR A 232 18.09 -16.30 4.30
CA THR A 232 17.38 -16.05 5.55
C THR A 232 15.93 -16.48 5.42
N VAL A 233 15.35 -16.90 6.53
CA VAL A 233 13.93 -17.24 6.65
C VAL A 233 13.36 -16.50 7.84
N GLY A 234 12.10 -16.15 7.76
CA GLY A 234 11.45 -15.37 8.81
C GLY A 234 9.98 -15.10 8.54
N THR A 235 9.53 -14.04 9.13
CA THR A 235 8.15 -13.57 9.03
C THR A 235 8.13 -12.08 8.75
N SER A 236 7.11 -11.61 8.05
CA SER A 236 6.80 -10.20 7.84
C SER A 236 5.34 -9.91 8.16
N GLY A 237 5.00 -8.66 8.25
CA GLY A 237 3.64 -8.23 8.41
C GLY A 237 3.50 -6.72 8.53
N TYR A 238 2.27 -6.25 8.63
CA TYR A 238 1.99 -4.86 8.89
C TYR A 238 0.72 -4.69 9.74
N LEU A 239 0.66 -3.56 10.43
CA LEU A 239 -0.55 -2.99 11.00
C LEU A 239 -0.87 -1.72 10.20
N TYR A 240 -2.07 -1.64 9.67
CA TYR A 240 -2.67 -0.44 9.09
C TYR A 240 -3.78 0.07 9.98
N ASP A 241 -3.82 1.35 10.27
CA ASP A 241 -4.91 2.00 11.01
C ASP A 241 -5.19 3.39 10.44
N GLN A 242 -6.37 3.60 9.91
CA GLN A 242 -6.83 4.93 9.56
C GLN A 242 -7.26 5.66 10.83
N VAL A 243 -6.46 6.63 11.26
CA VAL A 243 -6.56 7.27 12.57
C VAL A 243 -7.52 8.45 12.63
N THR A 244 -7.93 9.01 11.49
CA THR A 244 -8.96 10.04 11.42
C THR A 244 -10.08 9.65 10.47
N ASP A 245 -11.22 10.34 10.58
CA ASP A 245 -12.42 10.06 9.79
C ASP A 245 -12.27 10.50 8.33
N ASP A 246 -12.85 9.73 7.42
CA ASP A 246 -13.15 10.19 6.08
C ASP A 246 -14.16 11.33 6.10
N LYS A 247 -13.98 12.26 5.19
CA LYS A 247 -14.88 13.40 5.00
C LYS A 247 -15.29 13.54 3.55
N GLN A 248 -16.53 13.92 3.32
CA GLN A 248 -17.01 14.34 2.01
C GLN A 248 -17.69 15.70 2.14
N PHE A 249 -17.35 16.65 1.29
CA PHE A 249 -17.78 18.05 1.38
C PHE A 249 -17.53 18.65 2.77
N GLY A 250 -16.40 18.26 3.42
CA GLY A 250 -16.02 18.72 4.77
C GLY A 250 -16.76 18.03 5.92
N THR A 251 -17.77 17.21 5.66
CA THR A 251 -18.58 16.49 6.66
C THR A 251 -18.07 15.05 6.81
N THR A 252 -18.06 14.53 8.05
CA THR A 252 -17.70 13.13 8.31
C THR A 252 -18.64 12.18 7.56
N VAL A 253 -18.06 11.20 6.86
CA VAL A 253 -18.82 10.19 6.11
C VAL A 253 -19.60 9.30 7.08
N VAL A 254 -20.84 9.00 6.75
CA VAL A 254 -21.71 8.06 7.45
C VAL A 254 -22.07 6.93 6.51
N THR A 255 -21.79 5.70 6.92
CA THR A 255 -22.16 4.49 6.16
C THR A 255 -23.20 3.69 6.92
N THR A 256 -24.08 3.02 6.19
CA THR A 256 -25.07 2.11 6.77
C THR A 256 -24.80 0.71 6.22
N ASN A 257 -24.53 -0.26 7.11
CA ASN A 257 -24.34 -1.64 6.68
C ASN A 257 -25.66 -2.32 6.29
N ALA A 258 -25.58 -3.52 5.73
CA ALA A 258 -26.74 -4.29 5.30
C ALA A 258 -27.75 -4.60 6.44
N GLY A 259 -27.31 -4.56 7.69
CA GLY A 259 -28.17 -4.71 8.88
C GLY A 259 -28.82 -3.41 9.36
N GLY A 260 -28.66 -2.29 8.65
CA GLY A 260 -29.22 -0.98 9.02
C GLY A 260 -28.43 -0.23 10.09
N MET A 261 -27.29 -0.75 10.56
CA MET A 261 -26.46 -0.08 11.55
C MET A 261 -25.61 1.00 10.87
N GLN A 262 -25.67 2.22 11.41
CA GLN A 262 -24.85 3.32 10.96
C GLN A 262 -23.49 3.32 11.66
N THR A 263 -22.44 3.58 10.87
CA THR A 263 -21.09 3.83 11.35
C THR A 263 -20.58 5.14 10.77
N THR A 264 -19.74 5.85 11.53
CA THR A 264 -19.19 7.14 11.12
C THR A 264 -17.70 7.02 10.86
N GLY A 265 -17.22 7.85 9.95
CA GLY A 265 -15.79 8.04 9.70
C GLY A 265 -15.15 6.99 8.81
N ASN A 266 -15.83 5.88 8.52
CA ASN A 266 -15.42 4.86 7.55
C ASN A 266 -13.96 4.39 7.70
N ARG A 267 -13.42 4.37 8.94
CA ARG A 267 -12.02 4.09 9.22
C ARG A 267 -11.64 2.67 8.85
N GLY A 268 -10.62 2.53 8.01
CA GLY A 268 -10.03 1.25 7.66
C GLY A 268 -9.03 0.76 8.71
N ARG A 269 -9.00 -0.56 8.94
CA ARG A 269 -8.00 -1.23 9.76
C ARG A 269 -7.65 -2.58 9.17
N SER A 270 -6.37 -2.96 9.20
CA SER A 270 -5.93 -4.33 8.89
C SER A 270 -4.67 -4.70 9.65
N LEU A 271 -4.56 -5.97 10.01
CA LEU A 271 -3.34 -6.63 10.44
C LEU A 271 -3.05 -7.75 9.46
N ASP A 272 -1.82 -7.80 9.00
CA ASP A 272 -1.35 -8.78 8.04
C ASP A 272 -0.10 -9.46 8.58
N PHE A 273 0.09 -10.75 8.27
CA PHE A 273 1.23 -11.50 8.74
C PHE A 273 1.46 -12.75 7.89
N GLY A 274 2.77 -13.09 7.68
CA GLY A 274 3.12 -14.30 6.97
C GLY A 274 4.60 -14.62 6.91
N PRO A 275 4.96 -15.74 6.27
CA PRO A 275 6.34 -16.18 6.10
C PRO A 275 7.07 -15.40 5.01
N GLN A 276 8.37 -15.26 5.22
CA GLN A 276 9.30 -14.60 4.29
C GLN A 276 10.56 -15.42 4.12
N ILE A 277 11.10 -15.45 2.89
CA ILE A 277 12.43 -15.98 2.58
C ILE A 277 13.21 -14.94 1.77
N THR A 278 14.46 -14.69 2.17
CA THR A 278 15.36 -13.79 1.44
C THR A 278 16.53 -14.59 0.87
N LEU A 279 16.75 -14.41 -0.42
CA LEU A 279 17.79 -15.06 -1.21
C LEU A 279 18.83 -14.02 -1.64
N PRO A 280 20.11 -14.19 -1.35
CA PRO A 280 21.15 -13.25 -1.79
C PRO A 280 21.35 -13.33 -3.31
N ILE A 281 21.51 -12.17 -3.96
CA ILE A 281 21.86 -12.01 -5.36
C ILE A 281 23.23 -11.33 -5.45
N GLY A 282 24.26 -12.08 -5.82
CA GLY A 282 25.61 -11.56 -5.84
C GLY A 282 26.09 -11.11 -4.45
N LYS A 283 26.85 -9.98 -4.40
CA LYS A 283 27.40 -9.45 -3.15
C LYS A 283 26.51 -8.44 -2.43
N HIS A 284 25.68 -7.71 -3.20
CA HIS A 284 24.98 -6.52 -2.71
C HIS A 284 23.50 -6.49 -3.13
N GLY A 285 22.98 -7.60 -3.63
CA GLY A 285 21.58 -7.73 -4.01
C GLY A 285 20.87 -8.82 -3.23
N ALA A 286 19.56 -8.77 -3.23
CA ALA A 286 18.70 -9.79 -2.66
C ALA A 286 17.39 -9.92 -3.43
N ALA A 287 16.80 -11.11 -3.38
CA ALA A 287 15.41 -11.36 -3.74
C ALA A 287 14.64 -11.81 -2.49
N ILE A 288 13.44 -11.28 -2.32
CA ILE A 288 12.54 -11.65 -1.23
C ILE A 288 11.29 -12.27 -1.84
N LEU A 289 10.88 -13.39 -1.28
CA LEU A 289 9.58 -13.99 -1.48
C LEU A 289 8.84 -13.95 -0.16
N LYS A 290 7.63 -13.41 -0.15
CA LYS A 290 6.77 -13.42 1.02
C LYS A 290 5.32 -13.65 0.64
N TRP A 291 4.60 -14.24 1.55
CA TRP A 291 3.16 -14.41 1.51
C TRP A 291 2.60 -13.91 2.83
N ASP A 292 1.75 -12.92 2.74
CA ASP A 292 1.11 -12.33 3.90
C ASP A 292 -0.42 -12.54 3.80
N HIS A 293 -1.07 -12.78 4.93
CA HIS A 293 -2.50 -13.00 5.05
C HIS A 293 -3.14 -11.93 5.92
N ASP A 294 -4.19 -11.31 5.41
CA ASP A 294 -4.99 -10.34 6.17
C ASP A 294 -5.79 -11.03 7.29
N MET A 295 -5.48 -10.72 8.54
CA MET A 295 -6.05 -11.38 9.71
C MET A 295 -7.20 -10.62 10.35
N LEU A 296 -7.02 -9.33 10.62
CA LEU A 296 -8.01 -8.45 11.26
C LEU A 296 -8.31 -7.29 10.32
N VAL A 297 -9.46 -7.32 9.68
CA VAL A 297 -9.80 -6.35 8.64
C VAL A 297 -11.15 -5.71 8.91
N GLN A 298 -11.18 -4.37 8.88
CA GLN A 298 -12.38 -3.55 8.99
C GLN A 298 -12.39 -2.52 7.86
N ASN A 299 -13.54 -2.32 7.22
CA ASN A 299 -13.77 -1.39 6.11
C ASN A 299 -12.75 -1.51 4.96
N LYS A 300 -12.21 -2.70 4.70
CA LYS A 300 -11.21 -2.96 3.65
C LYS A 300 -11.45 -4.35 3.02
N PRO A 301 -10.91 -4.60 1.83
CA PRO A 301 -10.76 -5.95 1.30
C PRO A 301 -9.94 -6.84 2.24
N GLN A 302 -10.24 -8.14 2.27
CA GLN A 302 -9.51 -9.13 3.04
C GLN A 302 -9.08 -10.28 2.14
N GLY A 303 -7.78 -10.58 2.15
CA GLY A 303 -7.20 -11.58 1.26
C GLY A 303 -5.81 -12.03 1.61
N ASN A 304 -5.03 -12.25 0.56
CA ASN A 304 -3.64 -12.68 0.62
C ASN A 304 -2.80 -11.85 -0.36
N SER A 305 -1.61 -11.44 0.06
CA SER A 305 -0.60 -10.83 -0.79
C SER A 305 0.59 -11.78 -0.98
N PHE A 306 1.05 -11.88 -2.22
CA PHE A 306 2.23 -12.63 -2.63
C PHE A 306 3.21 -11.65 -3.25
N TRP A 307 4.39 -11.55 -2.67
CA TRP A 307 5.41 -10.61 -3.08
C TRP A 307 6.63 -11.32 -3.65
N LEU A 308 7.14 -10.82 -4.77
CA LEU A 308 8.50 -10.99 -5.22
C LEU A 308 9.15 -9.60 -5.24
N GLN A 309 10.19 -9.44 -4.44
CA GLN A 309 10.93 -8.18 -4.37
C GLN A 309 12.38 -8.45 -4.77
N ILE A 310 12.98 -7.57 -5.56
CA ILE A 310 14.37 -7.70 -6.01
C ILE A 310 15.07 -6.36 -5.76
N GLY A 311 16.15 -6.37 -4.99
CA GLY A 311 17.02 -5.21 -4.77
C GLY A 311 18.41 -5.47 -5.32
N VAL A 312 18.90 -4.61 -6.22
CA VAL A 312 20.22 -4.72 -6.84
C VAL A 312 20.89 -3.36 -7.00
N PRO A 313 22.24 -3.28 -6.92
CA PRO A 313 22.93 -2.06 -7.28
C PRO A 313 22.66 -1.65 -8.72
N PHE A 314 22.28 -0.39 -8.93
CA PHE A 314 22.08 0.15 -10.25
C PHE A 314 23.42 0.28 -10.98
N GLY A 315 23.54 -0.33 -12.17
CA GLY A 315 24.78 -0.38 -12.93
C GLY A 315 25.47 -1.74 -12.94
N LEU A 316 24.96 -2.76 -12.24
CA LEU A 316 25.47 -4.15 -12.33
C LEU A 316 25.44 -4.71 -13.75
N PHE A 317 24.58 -4.19 -14.62
CA PHE A 317 24.42 -4.62 -16.02
C PHE A 317 25.34 -3.88 -17.00
N HIS A 318 26.10 -2.87 -16.55
CA HIS A 318 27.17 -2.29 -17.35
C HIS A 318 28.35 -3.26 -17.34
N ARG A 319 28.35 -4.20 -18.27
CA ARG A 319 29.60 -4.93 -18.62
C ARG A 319 30.63 -3.87 -18.93
N SER A 320 31.72 -3.88 -18.18
CA SER A 320 32.92 -3.14 -18.48
C SER A 320 33.34 -3.49 -19.92
N ALA A 321 33.10 -2.58 -20.86
CA ALA A 321 33.75 -2.58 -22.18
C ALA A 321 35.20 -2.11 -22.00
N LYS A 322 35.99 -2.79 -21.15
CA LYS A 322 37.41 -2.63 -21.01
C LYS A 322 38.04 -3.98 -21.23
N GLY A 323 38.45 -4.26 -22.48
CA GLY A 323 39.17 -5.46 -22.85
C GLY A 323 39.21 -5.65 -24.36
N GLN A 324 39.71 -4.71 -25.11
CA GLN A 324 40.47 -4.93 -26.35
C GLN A 324 41.69 -4.05 -26.36
#